data_e5034090344ea53d3889ce2cae0c55fc
#
_entry.id   e5034090344ea53d3889ce2cae0c55fc
#
_cell.length_a   1.000
_cell.length_b   1.000
_cell.length_c   1.000
_cell.angle_alpha   90.00
_cell.angle_beta   90.00
_cell.angle_gamma   90.00
#
_symmetry.space_group_name_H-M   'P 1'
#
loop_
_entity.id
_entity.type
_entity.pdbx_description
1 polymer ?
#
loop_
_entity_poly.entity_id
_entity_poly.type
_entity_poly.pdbx_seq_one_letter_code
_entity_poly.pdbx_strand_id
1 'polypeptide(L)'
;GSIGKVCKMLDWNSVSVDMILPATHQCDIMNFDYKQYPKDYFDIIWTSPPCTNYSQLQDCWLGRMRKGVIYTREIQKKEMNEDDRLVLKALEIIKYFNPEYWFIENPASSKMKDRSFMKELPFYLVDYCMYSDWGYRKRTRIWTNKKDFDNKLCDKKCRNMVGSRHKTNLGIYGLSQQDKYRVPEDLIISLFTE
;
A
#
# COMPACT_ATOMS: atom_id res chain seq x y z
N GLY A 1 9.71 5.31 -7.13
CA GLY A 1 8.61 4.36 -6.90
C GLY A 1 7.57 4.41 -8.02
N SER A 2 6.58 3.51 -8.02
CA SER A 2 5.55 3.41 -9.08
C SER A 2 4.74 4.70 -9.21
N ILE A 3 4.40 5.34 -8.11
CA ILE A 3 3.62 6.60 -8.12
C ILE A 3 4.39 7.71 -8.82
N GLY A 4 5.63 7.98 -8.42
CA GLY A 4 6.45 9.03 -9.03
C GLY A 4 6.73 8.79 -10.53
N LYS A 5 6.76 7.51 -10.97
CA LYS A 5 6.85 7.17 -12.39
C LYS A 5 5.60 7.59 -13.15
N VAL A 6 4.41 7.30 -12.61
CA VAL A 6 3.14 7.71 -13.22
C VAL A 6 2.99 9.24 -13.21
N CYS A 7 3.34 9.92 -12.11
CA CYS A 7 3.33 11.38 -12.09
C CYS A 7 4.16 11.98 -13.23
N LYS A 8 5.38 11.42 -13.48
CA LYS A 8 6.19 11.85 -14.64
C LYS A 8 5.54 11.59 -15.99
N MET A 9 4.84 10.45 -16.14
CA MET A 9 4.12 10.13 -17.39
C MET A 9 2.95 11.08 -17.65
N LEU A 10 2.34 11.61 -16.59
CA LEU A 10 1.23 12.56 -16.64
C LEU A 10 1.69 14.03 -16.63
N ASP A 11 3.01 14.27 -16.62
CA ASP A 11 3.60 15.62 -16.49
C ASP A 11 3.15 16.34 -15.20
N TRP A 12 3.01 15.60 -14.11
CA TRP A 12 2.61 16.10 -12.79
C TRP A 12 3.81 16.28 -11.86
N ASN A 13 3.79 17.35 -11.10
CA ASN A 13 4.73 17.54 -10.00
C ASN A 13 4.44 16.53 -8.87
N SER A 14 5.50 15.97 -8.29
CA SER A 14 5.36 15.05 -7.18
C SER A 14 6.37 15.32 -6.08
N VAL A 15 5.91 15.25 -4.84
CA VAL A 15 6.74 15.28 -3.64
C VAL A 15 6.67 13.89 -2.99
N SER A 16 7.81 13.33 -2.67
CA SER A 16 7.89 11.99 -2.05
C SER A 16 8.62 12.04 -0.73
N VAL A 17 8.16 11.21 0.21
CA VAL A 17 8.80 10.99 1.51
C VAL A 17 9.13 9.51 1.63
N ASP A 18 10.39 9.16 1.85
CA ASP A 18 10.83 7.79 2.07
C ASP A 18 12.08 7.80 2.96
N MET A 19 12.17 6.87 3.90
CA MET A 19 13.31 6.79 4.82
C MET A 19 14.54 6.15 4.16
N ILE A 20 14.33 5.25 3.20
CA ILE A 20 15.38 4.38 2.64
C ILE A 20 15.65 4.70 1.17
N LEU A 21 14.59 4.85 0.37
CA LEU A 21 14.72 5.08 -1.06
C LEU A 21 14.93 6.57 -1.38
N PRO A 22 15.58 6.90 -2.50
CA PRO A 22 15.70 8.28 -2.94
C PRO A 22 14.30 8.93 -3.06
N ALA A 23 14.13 10.06 -2.38
CA ALA A 23 12.89 10.79 -2.29
C ALA A 23 13.15 12.30 -2.24
N THR A 24 12.12 13.12 -2.45
CA THR A 24 12.21 14.57 -2.27
C THR A 24 12.60 14.92 -0.83
N HIS A 25 11.99 14.20 0.13
CA HIS A 25 12.36 14.26 1.55
C HIS A 25 12.78 12.87 2.00
N GLN A 26 14.08 12.64 2.13
CA GLN A 26 14.61 11.36 2.61
C GLN A 26 14.65 11.36 4.13
N CYS A 27 13.53 11.07 4.76
CA CYS A 27 13.37 11.05 6.22
C CYS A 27 12.28 10.07 6.66
N ASP A 28 12.26 9.79 7.97
CA ASP A 28 11.12 9.11 8.59
C ASP A 28 9.89 10.02 8.51
N ILE A 29 8.75 9.46 8.10
CA ILE A 29 7.45 10.18 8.04
C ILE A 29 7.07 10.78 9.40
N MET A 30 7.52 10.19 10.51
CA MET A 30 7.30 10.71 11.84
C MET A 30 8.00 12.05 12.09
N ASN A 31 9.10 12.29 11.38
CA ASN A 31 9.93 13.49 11.46
C ASN A 31 9.70 14.44 10.28
N PHE A 32 8.83 14.07 9.34
CA PHE A 32 8.55 14.89 8.17
C PHE A 32 7.77 16.15 8.57
N ASP A 33 8.38 17.31 8.36
CA ASP A 33 7.70 18.61 8.52
C ASP A 33 6.80 18.89 7.31
N TYR A 34 5.63 18.24 7.29
CA TYR A 34 4.65 18.45 6.23
C TYR A 34 4.04 19.85 6.26
N LYS A 35 4.10 20.57 7.40
CA LYS A 35 3.55 21.92 7.56
C LYS A 35 4.37 23.00 6.85
N GLN A 36 5.57 22.67 6.32
CA GLN A 36 6.31 23.55 5.43
C GLN A 36 5.55 23.82 4.11
N TYR A 37 4.58 22.99 3.76
CA TYR A 37 3.67 23.18 2.64
C TYR A 37 2.36 23.79 3.13
N PRO A 38 1.76 24.75 2.36
CA PRO A 38 0.44 25.29 2.68
C PRO A 38 -0.63 24.20 2.73
N LYS A 39 -1.73 24.46 3.43
CA LYS A 39 -2.93 23.63 3.30
C LYS A 39 -3.40 23.66 1.84
N ASP A 40 -4.05 22.59 1.42
CA ASP A 40 -4.55 22.43 0.05
C ASP A 40 -3.47 22.48 -1.06
N TYR A 41 -2.18 22.25 -0.69
CA TYR A 41 -1.06 22.24 -1.63
C TYR A 41 -1.04 21.02 -2.55
N PHE A 42 -1.53 19.88 -2.07
CA PHE A 42 -1.55 18.63 -2.82
C PHE A 42 -2.97 18.27 -3.22
N ASP A 43 -3.20 18.08 -4.52
CA ASP A 43 -4.47 17.60 -5.07
C ASP A 43 -4.67 16.12 -4.75
N ILE A 44 -3.59 15.34 -4.77
CA ILE A 44 -3.61 13.90 -4.54
C ILE A 44 -2.54 13.50 -3.50
N ILE A 45 -2.93 12.65 -2.54
CA ILE A 45 -2.01 12.03 -1.60
C ILE A 45 -2.11 10.51 -1.72
N TRP A 46 -0.96 9.87 -1.95
CA TRP A 46 -0.83 8.41 -1.94
C TRP A 46 0.08 7.97 -0.80
N THR A 47 -0.32 6.92 -0.07
CA THR A 47 0.50 6.28 0.95
C THR A 47 0.40 4.76 0.89
N SER A 48 1.52 4.08 1.11
CA SER A 48 1.62 2.62 1.20
C SER A 48 2.36 2.25 2.50
N PRO A 49 1.66 2.27 3.63
CA PRO A 49 2.28 1.94 4.92
C PRO A 49 2.85 0.51 4.93
N PRO A 50 3.88 0.23 5.74
CA PRO A 50 4.45 -1.11 5.87
C PRO A 50 3.36 -2.15 6.19
N CYS A 51 3.39 -3.28 5.47
CA CYS A 51 2.41 -4.37 5.67
C CYS A 51 2.99 -5.54 6.48
N THR A 52 4.26 -5.51 6.82
CA THR A 52 4.99 -6.68 7.38
C THR A 52 4.38 -7.13 8.71
N ASN A 53 4.20 -6.23 9.67
CA ASN A 53 3.68 -6.58 10.99
C ASN A 53 2.15 -6.84 10.97
N TYR A 54 1.44 -6.30 9.98
CA TYR A 54 0.03 -6.61 9.74
C TYR A 54 -0.20 -7.90 8.95
N SER A 55 0.84 -8.57 8.46
CA SER A 55 0.70 -9.77 7.65
C SER A 55 0.16 -10.93 8.46
N GLN A 56 -0.82 -11.66 7.92
CA GLN A 56 -1.29 -12.92 8.49
C GLN A 56 -0.17 -13.98 8.61
N LEU A 57 0.87 -13.88 7.78
CA LEU A 57 2.04 -14.77 7.85
C LEU A 57 2.80 -14.63 9.17
N GLN A 58 2.63 -13.54 9.91
CA GLN A 58 3.21 -13.41 11.25
C GLN A 58 2.65 -14.46 12.24
N ASP A 59 1.44 -14.95 11.99
CA ASP A 59 0.82 -15.97 12.87
C ASP A 59 1.58 -17.30 12.84
N CYS A 60 2.33 -17.60 11.76
CA CYS A 60 3.15 -18.81 11.71
C CYS A 60 4.35 -18.80 12.68
N TRP A 61 4.73 -17.62 13.19
CA TRP A 61 5.82 -17.47 14.16
C TRP A 61 5.37 -17.66 15.60
N LEU A 62 4.07 -17.65 15.89
CA LEU A 62 3.56 -17.80 17.26
C LEU A 62 4.06 -19.09 17.90
N GLY A 63 4.63 -18.95 19.09
CA GLY A 63 5.26 -20.04 19.83
C GLY A 63 6.64 -20.44 19.32
N ARG A 64 7.18 -19.81 18.29
CA ARG A 64 8.51 -20.10 17.71
C ARG A 64 9.53 -19.02 18.07
N MET A 65 10.79 -19.40 18.00
CA MET A 65 11.91 -18.45 18.17
C MET A 65 11.98 -17.49 17.00
N ARG A 66 11.97 -16.19 17.29
CA ARG A 66 12.14 -15.11 16.31
C ARG A 66 12.96 -13.99 16.94
N LYS A 67 14.08 -13.62 16.31
CA LYS A 67 15.00 -12.58 16.84
C LYS A 67 15.44 -12.86 18.29
N GLY A 68 15.70 -14.11 18.63
CA GLY A 68 16.20 -14.50 19.96
C GLY A 68 15.15 -14.60 21.07
N VAL A 69 13.86 -14.41 20.77
CA VAL A 69 12.75 -14.52 21.73
C VAL A 69 11.62 -15.41 21.19
N ILE A 70 10.86 -16.03 22.07
CA ILE A 70 9.63 -16.74 21.66
C ILE A 70 8.60 -15.70 21.25
N TYR A 71 8.14 -15.76 19.99
CA TYR A 71 7.19 -14.82 19.44
C TYR A 71 5.78 -15.09 19.99
N THR A 72 5.22 -14.12 20.70
CA THR A 72 3.91 -14.21 21.35
C THR A 72 2.89 -13.26 20.71
N ARG A 73 1.62 -13.40 21.08
CA ARG A 73 0.55 -12.47 20.67
C ARG A 73 0.80 -11.05 21.19
N GLU A 74 1.38 -10.89 22.36
CA GLU A 74 1.73 -9.60 22.94
C GLU A 74 2.79 -8.89 22.10
N ILE A 75 3.85 -9.62 21.69
CA ILE A 75 4.90 -9.11 20.81
C ILE A 75 4.29 -8.71 19.46
N GLN A 76 3.47 -9.58 18.88
CA GLN A 76 2.78 -9.27 17.61
C GLN A 76 1.93 -8.01 17.72
N LYS A 77 1.15 -7.88 18.80
CA LYS A 77 0.32 -6.70 19.05
C LYS A 77 1.16 -5.43 19.21
N LYS A 78 2.29 -5.53 19.92
CA LYS A 78 3.23 -4.43 20.10
C LYS A 78 3.80 -3.97 18.75
N GLU A 79 4.31 -4.90 17.93
CA GLU A 79 4.84 -4.60 16.58
C GLU A 79 3.76 -3.95 15.67
N MET A 80 2.52 -4.44 15.72
CA MET A 80 1.41 -3.80 14.98
C MET A 80 1.10 -2.38 15.49
N ASN A 81 1.13 -2.16 16.81
CA ASN A 81 0.89 -0.83 17.37
C ASN A 81 2.00 0.17 17.02
N GLU A 82 3.23 -0.30 16.81
CA GLU A 82 4.32 0.54 16.29
C GLU A 82 4.03 0.98 14.84
N ASP A 83 3.57 0.06 13.99
CA ASP A 83 3.17 0.39 12.61
C ASP A 83 1.91 1.26 12.55
N ASP A 84 0.98 1.13 13.53
CA ASP A 84 -0.20 2.00 13.63
C ASP A 84 0.17 3.48 13.67
N ARG A 85 1.31 3.83 14.30
CA ARG A 85 1.77 5.21 14.39
C ARG A 85 2.06 5.80 13.01
N LEU A 86 2.60 4.99 12.09
CA LEU A 86 2.90 5.41 10.71
C LEU A 86 1.59 5.64 9.92
N VAL A 87 0.61 4.76 10.10
CA VAL A 87 -0.70 4.90 9.44
C VAL A 87 -1.45 6.11 9.98
N LEU A 88 -1.46 6.29 11.30
CA LEU A 88 -2.08 7.46 11.94
C LEU A 88 -1.41 8.76 11.49
N LYS A 89 -0.07 8.76 11.33
CA LYS A 89 0.66 9.92 10.79
C LYS A 89 0.26 10.21 9.34
N ALA A 90 0.09 9.19 8.51
CA ALA A 90 -0.39 9.36 7.15
C ALA A 90 -1.83 9.96 7.13
N LEU A 91 -2.73 9.47 7.99
CA LEU A 91 -4.07 10.03 8.14
C LEU A 91 -4.07 11.47 8.65
N GLU A 92 -3.16 11.82 9.57
CA GLU A 92 -2.94 13.18 10.04
C GLU A 92 -2.54 14.13 8.89
N ILE A 93 -1.60 13.69 8.04
CA ILE A 93 -1.12 14.43 6.87
C ILE A 93 -2.26 14.60 5.86
N ILE A 94 -3.00 13.54 5.54
CA ILE A 94 -4.18 13.59 4.66
C ILE A 94 -5.19 14.61 5.19
N LYS A 95 -5.49 14.55 6.48
CA LYS A 95 -6.44 15.49 7.12
C LYS A 95 -5.94 16.93 7.07
N TYR A 96 -4.64 17.16 7.22
CA TYR A 96 -4.06 18.51 7.19
C TYR A 96 -4.18 19.15 5.80
N PHE A 97 -3.84 18.39 4.75
CA PHE A 97 -3.86 18.90 3.38
C PHE A 97 -5.25 18.89 2.75
N ASN A 98 -6.16 18.05 3.24
CA ASN A 98 -7.52 17.90 2.68
C ASN A 98 -7.54 17.77 1.14
N PRO A 99 -6.77 16.85 0.55
CA PRO A 99 -6.62 16.72 -0.90
C PRO A 99 -7.96 16.36 -1.57
N GLU A 100 -8.09 16.62 -2.87
CA GLU A 100 -9.24 16.18 -3.65
C GLU A 100 -9.38 14.66 -3.56
N TYR A 101 -8.27 13.92 -3.78
CA TYR A 101 -8.24 12.46 -3.59
C TYR A 101 -7.09 12.02 -2.68
N TRP A 102 -7.37 11.01 -1.88
CA TRP A 102 -6.34 10.32 -1.13
C TRP A 102 -6.47 8.81 -1.30
N PHE A 103 -5.33 8.12 -1.25
CA PHE A 103 -5.24 6.68 -1.42
C PHE A 103 -4.30 6.09 -0.36
N ILE A 104 -4.76 5.02 0.31
CA ILE A 104 -3.96 4.22 1.23
C ILE A 104 -3.95 2.78 0.71
N GLU A 105 -2.77 2.28 0.33
CA GLU A 105 -2.61 0.95 -0.25
C GLU A 105 -2.09 -0.04 0.78
N ASN A 106 -2.71 -1.24 0.85
CA ASN A 106 -2.14 -2.35 1.59
C ASN A 106 -2.71 -3.69 1.06
N PRO A 107 -1.99 -4.83 1.19
CA PRO A 107 -2.56 -6.14 0.82
C PRO A 107 -3.92 -6.38 1.48
N ALA A 108 -4.89 -6.91 0.73
CA ALA A 108 -6.26 -7.13 1.23
C ALA A 108 -6.32 -8.09 2.43
N SER A 109 -5.33 -8.99 2.56
CA SER A 109 -5.18 -9.90 3.71
C SER A 109 -4.54 -9.26 4.93
N SER A 110 -4.07 -8.02 4.84
CA SER A 110 -3.43 -7.30 5.94
C SER A 110 -4.40 -7.06 7.10
N LYS A 111 -3.94 -7.29 8.33
CA LYS A 111 -4.68 -6.99 9.57
C LYS A 111 -4.87 -5.48 9.80
N MET A 112 -4.23 -4.62 9.00
CA MET A 112 -4.46 -3.17 9.04
C MET A 112 -5.95 -2.82 8.84
N LYS A 113 -6.67 -3.56 8.01
CA LYS A 113 -8.12 -3.40 7.79
C LYS A 113 -8.97 -3.56 9.07
N ASP A 114 -8.44 -4.25 10.08
CA ASP A 114 -9.16 -4.57 11.33
C ASP A 114 -8.87 -3.52 12.42
N ARG A 115 -7.99 -2.53 12.15
CA ARG A 115 -7.70 -1.43 13.07
C ARG A 115 -8.87 -0.46 13.13
N SER A 116 -9.20 0.04 14.33
CA SER A 116 -10.38 0.90 14.55
C SER A 116 -10.40 2.13 13.65
N PHE A 117 -9.22 2.73 13.39
CA PHE A 117 -9.08 3.92 12.54
C PHE A 117 -9.15 3.63 11.03
N MET A 118 -9.21 2.35 10.62
CA MET A 118 -9.31 1.95 9.20
C MET A 118 -10.66 1.34 8.83
N LYS A 119 -11.40 0.80 9.82
CA LYS A 119 -12.63 0.00 9.58
C LYS A 119 -13.70 0.74 8.81
N GLU A 120 -13.91 2.01 9.16
CA GLU A 120 -15.01 2.83 8.61
C GLU A 120 -14.60 3.60 7.34
N LEU A 121 -13.34 3.52 6.94
CA LEU A 121 -12.87 4.20 5.73
C LEU A 121 -13.37 3.48 4.48
N PRO A 122 -13.88 4.20 3.48
CA PRO A 122 -14.30 3.62 2.21
C PRO A 122 -13.10 3.02 1.48
N PHE A 123 -13.32 1.93 0.72
CA PHE A 123 -12.26 1.25 0.01
C PHE A 123 -12.75 0.49 -1.21
N TYR A 124 -11.82 0.22 -2.12
CA TYR A 124 -11.98 -0.75 -3.20
C TYR A 124 -11.02 -1.93 -3.02
N LEU A 125 -11.44 -3.10 -3.51
CA LEU A 125 -10.55 -4.25 -3.69
C LEU A 125 -10.15 -4.33 -5.17
N VAL A 126 -8.86 -4.53 -5.43
CA VAL A 126 -8.34 -4.69 -6.78
C VAL A 126 -7.42 -5.91 -6.85
N ASP A 127 -7.36 -6.57 -8.01
CA ASP A 127 -6.39 -7.62 -8.28
C ASP A 127 -5.36 -7.12 -9.31
N TYR A 128 -4.09 -7.02 -8.95
CA TYR A 128 -3.04 -6.44 -9.79
C TYR A 128 -2.88 -7.12 -11.15
N CYS A 129 -3.22 -8.42 -11.28
CA CYS A 129 -3.23 -9.11 -12.56
C CYS A 129 -4.27 -8.57 -13.56
N MET A 130 -5.20 -7.74 -13.14
CA MET A 130 -6.16 -7.04 -14.01
C MET A 130 -5.59 -5.75 -14.61
N TYR A 131 -4.50 -5.23 -14.01
CA TYR A 131 -3.86 -3.96 -14.36
C TYR A 131 -2.39 -4.14 -14.79
N SER A 132 -1.87 -5.37 -14.86
CA SER A 132 -0.49 -5.66 -15.24
C SER A 132 -0.37 -7.04 -15.88
N ASP A 133 0.76 -7.30 -16.53
CA ASP A 133 1.14 -8.60 -17.10
C ASP A 133 2.18 -9.35 -16.25
N TRP A 134 2.31 -9.00 -14.99
CA TRP A 134 3.32 -9.52 -14.06
C TRP A 134 3.22 -11.02 -13.75
N GLY A 135 2.15 -11.66 -14.18
CA GLY A 135 1.98 -13.11 -14.06
C GLY A 135 1.40 -13.59 -12.73
N TYR A 136 1.21 -12.72 -11.73
CA TYR A 136 0.67 -13.08 -10.42
C TYR A 136 -0.53 -12.22 -10.03
N ARG A 137 -1.40 -12.78 -9.18
CA ARG A 137 -2.47 -12.04 -8.51
C ARG A 137 -2.00 -11.51 -7.17
N LYS A 138 -2.06 -10.20 -6.97
CA LYS A 138 -1.94 -9.56 -5.65
C LYS A 138 -3.25 -8.84 -5.39
N ARG A 139 -4.11 -9.40 -4.53
CA ARG A 139 -5.32 -8.72 -4.09
C ARG A 139 -4.94 -7.64 -3.09
N THR A 140 -5.31 -6.43 -3.42
CA THR A 140 -4.93 -5.22 -2.69
C THR A 140 -6.18 -4.45 -2.31
N ARG A 141 -6.15 -3.82 -1.16
CA ARG A 141 -7.17 -2.88 -0.70
C ARG A 141 -6.61 -1.47 -0.89
N ILE A 142 -7.43 -0.63 -1.51
CA ILE A 142 -7.17 0.81 -1.68
C ILE A 142 -8.26 1.54 -0.91
N TRP A 143 -7.92 2.10 0.25
CA TRP A 143 -8.82 3.03 0.93
C TRP A 143 -8.72 4.38 0.25
N THR A 144 -9.86 5.05 0.04
CA THR A 144 -9.91 6.31 -0.69
C THR A 144 -11.24 7.02 -0.48
N ASN A 145 -11.26 8.34 -0.63
CA ASN A 145 -12.48 9.13 -0.74
C ASN A 145 -13.03 9.21 -2.17
N LYS A 146 -12.28 8.70 -3.18
CA LYS A 146 -12.76 8.65 -4.56
C LYS A 146 -14.00 7.77 -4.66
N LYS A 147 -15.05 8.28 -5.31
CA LYS A 147 -16.29 7.54 -5.60
C LYS A 147 -16.24 7.02 -7.03
N ASP A 148 -17.09 6.03 -7.31
CA ASP A 148 -17.39 5.56 -8.68
C ASP A 148 -16.19 4.99 -9.45
N PHE A 149 -15.18 4.47 -8.73
CA PHE A 149 -14.05 3.80 -9.35
C PHE A 149 -14.44 2.39 -9.82
N ASP A 150 -14.23 2.09 -11.12
CA ASP A 150 -14.43 0.76 -11.72
C ASP A 150 -13.31 -0.21 -11.30
N ASN A 151 -13.42 -0.78 -10.11
CA ASN A 151 -12.44 -1.71 -9.58
C ASN A 151 -12.52 -3.09 -10.23
N LYS A 152 -11.38 -3.63 -10.67
CA LYS A 152 -11.31 -4.92 -11.38
C LYS A 152 -10.82 -6.04 -10.46
N LEU A 153 -11.67 -7.06 -10.30
CA LEU A 153 -11.34 -8.30 -9.59
C LEU A 153 -11.16 -9.44 -10.59
N CYS A 154 -10.15 -10.28 -10.35
CA CYS A 154 -9.84 -11.40 -11.22
C CYS A 154 -10.79 -12.60 -10.96
N ASP A 155 -11.49 -13.00 -11.98
CA ASP A 155 -12.34 -14.21 -12.05
C ASP A 155 -11.57 -15.45 -12.57
N LYS A 156 -10.24 -15.40 -12.61
CA LYS A 156 -9.34 -16.42 -13.20
C LYS A 156 -9.41 -16.53 -14.73
N LYS A 157 -9.82 -15.47 -15.42
CA LYS A 157 -9.82 -15.38 -16.89
C LYS A 157 -8.89 -14.29 -17.41
N CYS A 158 -8.09 -13.67 -16.54
CA CYS A 158 -7.17 -12.61 -16.96
C CYS A 158 -6.02 -13.15 -17.85
N ARG A 159 -5.36 -12.24 -18.57
CA ARG A 159 -4.21 -12.53 -19.43
C ARG A 159 -3.01 -13.21 -18.73
N ASN A 160 -3.00 -13.18 -17.41
CA ASN A 160 -1.94 -13.79 -16.61
C ASN A 160 -2.22 -15.26 -16.24
N MET A 161 -3.27 -15.87 -16.74
CA MET A 161 -3.60 -17.27 -16.47
C MET A 161 -2.83 -18.21 -17.39
N VAL A 162 -2.41 -19.36 -16.83
CA VAL A 162 -1.93 -20.54 -17.57
C VAL A 162 -2.70 -21.74 -17.00
N GLY A 163 -3.63 -22.26 -17.79
CA GLY A 163 -4.60 -23.25 -17.30
C GLY A 163 -5.44 -22.66 -16.15
N SER A 164 -5.49 -23.34 -15.01
CA SER A 164 -6.29 -22.94 -13.84
C SER A 164 -5.58 -22.01 -12.86
N ARG A 165 -4.33 -21.62 -13.12
CA ARG A 165 -3.48 -20.85 -12.21
C ARG A 165 -2.86 -19.63 -12.90
N HIS A 166 -2.48 -18.62 -12.13
CA HIS A 166 -1.62 -17.54 -12.62
C HIS A 166 -0.22 -18.08 -12.95
N LYS A 167 0.45 -17.49 -13.94
CA LYS A 167 1.80 -17.86 -14.41
C LYS A 167 2.81 -17.99 -13.26
N THR A 168 2.68 -17.13 -12.26
CA THR A 168 3.51 -17.14 -11.06
C THR A 168 2.69 -16.74 -9.82
N ASN A 169 3.29 -16.76 -8.64
CA ASN A 169 2.71 -16.23 -7.42
C ASN A 169 3.75 -15.43 -6.61
N LEU A 170 3.28 -14.58 -5.70
CA LEU A 170 4.12 -13.70 -4.88
C LEU A 170 5.08 -14.43 -3.94
N GLY A 171 4.82 -15.70 -3.65
CA GLY A 171 5.63 -16.55 -2.75
C GLY A 171 6.76 -17.30 -3.45
N ILE A 172 6.87 -17.23 -4.79
CA ILE A 172 7.90 -17.96 -5.52
C ILE A 172 9.26 -17.26 -5.37
N TYR A 173 10.30 -18.07 -5.26
CA TYR A 173 11.70 -17.65 -5.36
C TYR A 173 11.94 -16.89 -6.67
N GLY A 174 12.58 -15.72 -6.59
CA GLY A 174 12.97 -14.93 -7.77
C GLY A 174 12.29 -13.57 -7.91
N LEU A 175 11.21 -13.29 -7.19
CA LEU A 175 10.70 -11.91 -7.13
C LEU A 175 11.50 -11.09 -6.09
N SER A 176 12.08 -9.98 -6.55
CA SER A 176 12.75 -9.04 -5.65
C SER A 176 11.74 -8.42 -4.67
N GLN A 177 12.23 -7.84 -3.58
CA GLN A 177 11.37 -7.11 -2.65
C GLN A 177 10.71 -5.90 -3.34
N GLN A 178 11.44 -5.24 -4.24
CA GLN A 178 10.90 -4.14 -5.04
C GLN A 178 9.73 -4.59 -5.92
N ASP A 179 9.82 -5.78 -6.55
CA ASP A 179 8.72 -6.35 -7.35
C ASP A 179 7.47 -6.60 -6.51
N LYS A 180 7.64 -6.99 -5.25
CA LYS A 180 6.51 -7.25 -4.34
C LYS A 180 5.82 -5.96 -3.89
N TYR A 181 6.54 -4.84 -3.84
CA TYR A 181 6.03 -3.54 -3.38
C TYR A 181 5.54 -2.64 -4.51
N ARG A 182 5.87 -2.95 -5.77
CA ARG A 182 5.39 -2.16 -6.90
C ARG A 182 3.86 -2.19 -7.02
N VAL A 183 3.32 -1.09 -7.52
CA VAL A 183 1.89 -0.92 -7.86
C VAL A 183 1.78 -0.82 -9.38
N PRO A 184 0.80 -1.47 -10.04
CA PRO A 184 0.61 -1.37 -11.47
C PRO A 184 0.38 0.06 -11.94
N GLU A 185 1.06 0.48 -13.00
CA GLU A 185 0.92 1.82 -13.57
C GLU A 185 -0.49 2.06 -14.07
N ASP A 186 -1.11 1.10 -14.77
CA ASP A 186 -2.48 1.20 -15.25
C ASP A 186 -3.48 1.38 -14.10
N LEU A 187 -3.25 0.77 -12.92
CA LEU A 187 -4.08 0.99 -11.75
C LEU A 187 -3.94 2.43 -11.22
N ILE A 188 -2.71 2.93 -11.13
CA ILE A 188 -2.47 4.29 -10.65
C ILE A 188 -3.09 5.31 -11.60
N ILE A 189 -2.91 5.13 -12.92
CA ILE A 189 -3.49 6.00 -13.94
C ILE A 189 -5.01 6.01 -13.79
N SER A 190 -5.68 4.85 -13.75
CA SER A 190 -7.14 4.80 -13.63
C SER A 190 -7.66 5.42 -12.32
N LEU A 191 -6.91 5.30 -11.22
CA LEU A 191 -7.27 5.96 -9.96
C LEU A 191 -7.08 7.48 -10.00
N PHE A 192 -6.14 7.98 -10.79
CA PHE A 192 -5.80 9.41 -10.84
C PHE A 192 -6.61 10.17 -11.88
N THR A 193 -7.04 9.53 -12.98
CA THR A 193 -7.58 10.21 -14.16
C THR A 193 -9.04 9.88 -14.50
N GLU A 194 -9.58 8.76 -14.02
CA GLU A 194 -10.98 8.38 -14.17
C GLU A 194 -11.82 8.86 -12.98
#